data_4383994e7ca1b16f7abedf654d848274
#
_entry.id   4383994e7ca1b16f7abedf654d848274
#
_cell.length_a   1.000
_cell.length_b   1.000
_cell.length_c   1.000
_cell.angle_alpha   90.00
_cell.angle_beta   90.00
_cell.angle_gamma   90.00
#
_symmetry.space_group_name_H-M   'P 1'
#
loop_
_entity.id
_entity.type
_entity.pdbx_description
1 polymer ?
#
loop_
_entity_poly.entity_id
_entity_poly.type
_entity_poly.pdbx_seq_one_letter_code
_entity_poly.pdbx_strand_id
1 'polypeptide(L)'
;MIMEERLLKHVELLVERYPALESCKDDIIAAYDLLEEAYRDGRKLLVAGNGGSASDAEHIVGELMKEFKLKRKIYSAQIDRLVKIDAEMGTVLADHLQGSLPAISLVGEPSLTTAFMNDAVPVLIFAQQVNGLGRAGDVFLGISTSGNSKNVLYAAVAAKSKGLKVIGLTGQKENQLEQY
;
A
#
# COMPACT_ATOMS: atom_id res chain seq x y z
N MET A 1 -11.04 -13.11 -9.01
CA MET A 1 -10.21 -14.33 -8.78
C MET A 1 -10.50 -14.76 -7.37
N ILE A 2 -10.63 -16.03 -7.08
CA ILE A 2 -10.93 -16.50 -5.71
C ILE A 2 -9.60 -16.69 -5.01
N MET A 3 -9.40 -16.07 -3.86
CA MET A 3 -8.23 -16.27 -2.99
C MET A 3 -7.93 -17.76 -2.84
N GLU A 4 -6.66 -18.17 -3.00
CA GLU A 4 -6.28 -19.58 -2.86
C GLU A 4 -6.65 -20.11 -1.46
N GLU A 5 -7.11 -21.35 -1.38
CA GLU A 5 -7.54 -22.01 -0.13
C GLU A 5 -6.48 -21.94 0.99
N ARG A 6 -5.19 -22.04 0.62
CA ARG A 6 -4.07 -21.90 1.58
C ARG A 6 -3.99 -20.51 2.22
N LEU A 7 -4.48 -19.45 1.53
CA LEU A 7 -4.46 -18.08 2.02
C LEU A 7 -5.71 -17.78 2.87
N LEU A 8 -6.85 -18.37 2.55
CA LEU A 8 -8.06 -18.29 3.36
C LEU A 8 -7.83 -18.69 4.81
N LYS A 9 -6.99 -19.68 5.07
CA LYS A 9 -6.60 -20.08 6.45
C LYS A 9 -6.03 -18.94 7.28
N HIS A 10 -5.37 -17.95 6.66
CA HIS A 10 -4.86 -16.79 7.40
C HIS A 10 -5.98 -15.83 7.79
N VAL A 11 -7.01 -15.68 6.94
CA VAL A 11 -8.19 -14.86 7.24
C VAL A 11 -9.02 -15.55 8.32
N GLU A 12 -9.21 -16.87 8.23
CA GLU A 12 -9.90 -17.67 9.25
C GLU A 12 -9.22 -17.54 10.61
N LEU A 13 -7.88 -17.68 10.65
CA LEU A 13 -7.11 -17.51 11.88
C LEU A 13 -7.19 -16.08 12.43
N LEU A 14 -7.25 -15.07 11.56
CA LEU A 14 -7.44 -13.68 11.97
C LEU A 14 -8.79 -13.51 12.67
N VAL A 15 -9.85 -14.00 12.07
CA VAL A 15 -11.21 -13.93 12.63
C VAL A 15 -11.35 -14.78 13.91
N GLU A 16 -10.74 -15.95 13.95
CA GLU A 16 -10.68 -16.76 15.18
C GLU A 16 -10.04 -15.99 16.34
N ARG A 17 -8.93 -15.28 16.09
CA ARG A 17 -8.24 -14.46 17.10
C ARG A 17 -8.98 -13.18 17.44
N TYR A 18 -9.65 -12.60 16.48
CA TYR A 18 -10.36 -11.33 16.59
C TYR A 18 -11.78 -11.44 16.01
N PRO A 19 -12.73 -12.05 16.76
CA PRO A 19 -14.09 -12.30 16.26
C PRO A 19 -14.84 -11.05 15.81
N ALA A 20 -14.47 -9.87 16.31
CA ALA A 20 -15.04 -8.59 15.85
C ALA A 20 -14.79 -8.29 14.36
N LEU A 21 -13.83 -8.97 13.74
CA LEU A 21 -13.50 -8.83 12.31
C LEU A 21 -14.32 -9.75 11.41
N GLU A 22 -15.19 -10.61 11.95
CA GLU A 22 -16.05 -11.49 11.14
C GLU A 22 -16.91 -10.69 10.15
N SER A 23 -17.43 -9.53 10.60
CA SER A 23 -18.27 -8.66 9.77
C SER A 23 -17.58 -8.04 8.55
N CYS A 24 -16.24 -7.97 8.54
CA CYS A 24 -15.45 -7.43 7.42
C CYS A 24 -14.56 -8.50 6.75
N LYS A 25 -14.82 -9.78 6.99
CA LYS A 25 -14.05 -10.88 6.42
C LYS A 25 -14.01 -10.83 4.88
N ASP A 26 -15.16 -10.62 4.25
CA ASP A 26 -15.27 -10.55 2.80
C ASP A 26 -14.54 -9.32 2.23
N ASP A 27 -14.57 -8.19 2.94
CA ASP A 27 -13.84 -6.98 2.56
C ASP A 27 -12.32 -7.18 2.64
N ILE A 28 -11.85 -7.92 3.64
CA ILE A 28 -10.42 -8.28 3.77
C ILE A 28 -9.98 -9.14 2.58
N ILE A 29 -10.80 -10.12 2.19
CA ILE A 29 -10.54 -10.97 1.03
C ILE A 29 -10.54 -10.13 -0.26
N ALA A 30 -11.54 -9.25 -0.43
CA ALA A 30 -11.65 -8.38 -1.59
C ALA A 30 -10.44 -7.41 -1.70
N ALA A 31 -9.99 -6.85 -0.57
CA ALA A 31 -8.80 -6.01 -0.53
C ALA A 31 -7.53 -6.77 -0.92
N TYR A 32 -7.39 -8.03 -0.46
CA TYR A 32 -6.29 -8.89 -0.87
C TYR A 32 -6.31 -9.17 -2.37
N ASP A 33 -7.45 -9.61 -2.92
CA ASP A 33 -7.59 -9.95 -4.34
C ASP A 33 -7.27 -8.74 -5.23
N LEU A 34 -7.72 -7.56 -4.81
CA LEU A 34 -7.45 -6.28 -5.50
C LEU A 34 -5.96 -5.94 -5.50
N LEU A 35 -5.27 -6.13 -4.38
CA LEU A 35 -3.82 -5.90 -4.28
C LEU A 35 -3.03 -6.93 -5.09
N GLU A 36 -3.43 -8.20 -5.04
CA GLU A 36 -2.79 -9.26 -5.83
C GLU A 36 -2.90 -8.99 -7.34
N GLU A 37 -4.08 -8.60 -7.82
CA GLU A 37 -4.31 -8.21 -9.22
C GLU A 37 -3.42 -7.02 -9.61
N ALA A 38 -3.41 -5.97 -8.79
CA ALA A 38 -2.61 -4.78 -9.05
C ALA A 38 -1.11 -5.11 -9.14
N TYR A 39 -0.57 -5.89 -8.22
CA TYR A 39 0.85 -6.28 -8.26
C TYR A 39 1.17 -7.20 -9.44
N ARG A 40 0.26 -8.09 -9.83
CA ARG A 40 0.42 -8.93 -11.03
C ARG A 40 0.51 -8.10 -12.30
N ASP A 41 -0.20 -6.98 -12.34
CA ASP A 41 -0.18 -6.00 -13.44
C ASP A 41 0.98 -4.98 -13.34
N GLY A 42 1.92 -5.19 -12.42
CA GLY A 42 3.07 -4.30 -12.22
C GLY A 42 2.70 -2.93 -11.66
N ARG A 43 1.58 -2.84 -10.93
CA ARG A 43 1.13 -1.63 -10.25
C ARG A 43 1.74 -1.53 -8.86
N LYS A 44 1.48 -0.39 -8.20
CA LYS A 44 2.00 -0.11 -6.86
C LYS A 44 0.89 0.29 -5.90
N LEU A 45 1.21 0.23 -4.62
CA LEU A 45 0.39 0.71 -3.52
C LEU A 45 0.87 2.08 -3.04
N LEU A 46 -0.05 3.02 -2.88
CA LEU A 46 0.16 4.30 -2.18
C LEU A 46 -0.58 4.24 -0.85
N VAL A 47 0.08 4.56 0.26
CA VAL A 47 -0.52 4.47 1.60
C VAL A 47 -0.46 5.81 2.30
N ALA A 48 -1.58 6.23 2.91
CA ALA A 48 -1.64 7.44 3.72
C ALA A 48 -2.41 7.22 5.02
N GLY A 49 -2.00 7.93 6.06
CA GLY A 49 -2.64 7.98 7.36
C GLY A 49 -2.07 9.10 8.21
N ASN A 50 -2.66 9.36 9.37
CA ASN A 50 -2.24 10.42 10.29
C ASN A 50 -1.85 9.81 11.64
N GLY A 51 -0.87 10.40 12.35
CA GLY A 51 -0.48 9.95 13.68
C GLY A 51 -0.08 8.48 13.72
N GLY A 52 -0.76 7.65 14.52
CA GLY A 52 -0.53 6.20 14.56
C GLY A 52 -0.75 5.52 13.21
N SER A 53 -1.78 5.94 12.47
CA SER A 53 -2.03 5.43 11.11
C SER A 53 -0.94 5.84 10.09
N ALA A 54 -0.17 6.90 10.35
CA ALA A 54 1.02 7.23 9.57
C ALA A 54 2.13 6.20 9.81
N SER A 55 2.35 5.82 11.07
CA SER A 55 3.31 4.75 11.42
C SER A 55 2.89 3.40 10.84
N ASP A 56 1.59 3.09 10.82
CA ASP A 56 1.06 1.90 10.18
C ASP A 56 1.35 1.92 8.66
N ALA A 57 1.16 3.08 8.00
CA ALA A 57 1.45 3.25 6.58
C ALA A 57 2.93 2.97 6.26
N GLU A 58 3.85 3.50 7.06
CA GLU A 58 5.29 3.26 6.89
C GLU A 58 5.65 1.79 7.16
N HIS A 59 5.06 1.17 8.18
CA HIS A 59 5.28 -0.24 8.51
C HIS A 59 4.81 -1.15 7.36
N ILE A 60 3.58 -0.94 6.86
CA ILE A 60 3.04 -1.71 5.73
C ILE A 60 3.97 -1.62 4.51
N VAL A 61 4.44 -0.41 4.18
CA VAL A 61 5.38 -0.21 3.07
C VAL A 61 6.69 -0.94 3.32
N GLY A 62 7.24 -0.87 4.53
CA GLY A 62 8.46 -1.60 4.91
C GLY A 62 8.33 -3.11 4.69
N GLU A 63 7.21 -3.72 5.10
CA GLU A 63 6.97 -5.16 4.96
C GLU A 63 6.71 -5.59 3.50
N LEU A 64 6.17 -4.70 2.67
CA LEU A 64 5.96 -4.95 1.23
C LEU A 64 7.27 -4.81 0.44
N MET A 65 8.11 -3.84 0.77
CA MET A 65 9.35 -3.52 0.05
C MET A 65 10.50 -4.49 0.35
N LYS A 66 10.47 -5.21 1.47
CA LYS A 66 11.43 -6.26 1.85
C LYS A 66 10.71 -7.57 2.19
N GLU A 67 11.43 -8.66 2.31
CA GLU A 67 10.88 -9.91 2.85
C GLU A 67 10.48 -9.77 4.32
N PHE A 68 9.39 -10.43 4.71
CA PHE A 68 8.92 -10.51 6.09
C PHE A 68 8.86 -11.98 6.54
N LYS A 69 7.74 -12.64 6.31
CA LYS A 69 7.52 -14.01 6.74
C LYS A 69 8.09 -15.04 5.75
N LEU A 70 8.06 -14.70 4.46
CA LEU A 70 8.55 -15.54 3.38
C LEU A 70 9.70 -14.85 2.68
N LYS A 71 10.75 -15.63 2.38
CA LYS A 71 11.86 -15.14 1.56
C LYS A 71 11.39 -14.92 0.12
N ARG A 72 11.68 -13.74 -0.42
CA ARG A 72 11.38 -13.36 -1.79
C ARG A 72 12.67 -13.06 -2.53
N LYS A 73 13.04 -13.93 -3.45
CA LYS A 73 14.22 -13.70 -4.32
C LYS A 73 13.84 -12.79 -5.50
N ILE A 74 14.81 -12.04 -5.99
CA ILE A 74 14.68 -11.33 -7.26
C ILE A 74 14.64 -12.36 -8.43
N TYR A 75 14.06 -11.96 -9.55
CA TYR A 75 13.92 -12.82 -10.71
C TYR A 75 15.28 -13.17 -11.34
N SER A 76 15.44 -14.41 -11.85
CA SER A 76 16.66 -14.88 -12.51
C SER A 76 17.13 -13.95 -13.63
N ALA A 77 16.21 -13.47 -14.46
CA ALA A 77 16.54 -12.51 -15.52
C ALA A 77 17.09 -11.18 -15.01
N GLN A 78 16.78 -10.78 -13.76
CA GLN A 78 17.39 -9.61 -13.12
C GLN A 78 18.80 -9.94 -12.64
N ILE A 79 19.00 -11.10 -12.05
CA ILE A 79 20.33 -11.61 -11.63
C ILE A 79 21.29 -11.60 -12.81
N ASP A 80 20.89 -12.18 -13.94
CA ASP A 80 21.72 -12.24 -15.15
C ASP A 80 22.12 -10.84 -15.65
N ARG A 81 21.19 -9.88 -15.59
CA ARG A 81 21.48 -8.48 -15.96
C ARG A 81 22.44 -7.80 -15.00
N LEU A 82 22.29 -8.01 -13.69
CA LEU A 82 23.17 -7.45 -12.68
C LEU A 82 24.62 -7.90 -12.88
N VAL A 83 24.85 -9.21 -13.01
CA VAL A 83 26.18 -9.81 -13.22
C VAL A 83 26.78 -9.38 -14.57
N LYS A 84 25.94 -9.17 -15.60
CA LYS A 84 26.40 -8.69 -16.90
C LYS A 84 26.85 -7.23 -16.87
N ILE A 85 26.23 -6.39 -16.04
CA ILE A 85 26.59 -4.97 -15.88
C ILE A 85 27.91 -4.85 -15.14
N ASP A 86 28.03 -5.59 -14.02
CA ASP A 86 29.24 -5.62 -13.19
C ASP A 86 29.31 -7.00 -12.51
N ALA A 87 30.37 -7.74 -12.73
CA ALA A 87 30.48 -9.12 -12.25
C ALA A 87 30.62 -9.19 -10.72
N GLU A 88 31.35 -8.27 -10.09
CA GLU A 88 31.59 -8.26 -8.66
C GLU A 88 30.39 -7.68 -7.89
N MET A 89 30.04 -6.43 -8.18
CA MET A 89 28.89 -5.76 -7.54
C MET A 89 27.56 -6.44 -7.91
N GLY A 90 27.44 -6.93 -9.14
CA GLY A 90 26.24 -7.65 -9.60
C GLY A 90 26.01 -8.94 -8.84
N THR A 91 27.08 -9.69 -8.50
CA THR A 91 26.97 -10.89 -7.64
C THR A 91 26.52 -10.52 -6.24
N VAL A 92 27.10 -9.49 -5.62
CA VAL A 92 26.68 -9.01 -4.29
C VAL A 92 25.20 -8.60 -4.29
N LEU A 93 24.76 -7.85 -5.31
CA LEU A 93 23.37 -7.44 -5.45
C LEU A 93 22.43 -8.65 -5.67
N ALA A 94 22.83 -9.61 -6.47
CA ALA A 94 22.06 -10.83 -6.73
C ALA A 94 21.84 -11.67 -5.46
N ASP A 95 22.84 -11.73 -4.59
CA ASP A 95 22.79 -12.50 -3.34
C ASP A 95 21.99 -11.83 -2.25
N HIS A 96 21.92 -10.48 -2.25
CA HIS A 96 21.37 -9.72 -1.14
C HIS A 96 20.09 -8.93 -1.45
N LEU A 97 19.78 -8.62 -2.70
CA LEU A 97 18.51 -7.99 -3.05
C LEU A 97 17.34 -8.96 -2.87
N GLN A 98 16.24 -8.40 -2.41
CA GLN A 98 15.00 -9.13 -2.14
C GLN A 98 13.92 -8.72 -3.15
N GLY A 99 13.04 -9.64 -3.51
CA GLY A 99 11.86 -9.34 -4.30
C GLY A 99 10.92 -8.41 -3.53
N SER A 100 10.57 -7.29 -4.15
CA SER A 100 9.75 -6.24 -3.54
C SER A 100 8.38 -6.17 -4.20
N LEU A 101 7.37 -5.81 -3.41
CA LEU A 101 6.06 -5.38 -3.88
C LEU A 101 6.06 -3.84 -3.81
N PRO A 102 5.99 -3.12 -4.95
CA PRO A 102 6.16 -1.68 -4.98
C PRO A 102 5.11 -0.96 -4.13
N ALA A 103 5.54 -0.26 -3.10
CA ALA A 103 4.68 0.51 -2.21
C ALA A 103 5.35 1.82 -1.79
N ILE A 104 4.57 2.89 -1.63
CA ILE A 104 5.03 4.21 -1.23
C ILE A 104 4.17 4.73 -0.08
N SER A 105 4.81 5.06 1.04
CA SER A 105 4.17 5.80 2.13
C SER A 105 4.15 7.30 1.79
N LEU A 106 2.96 7.90 1.79
CA LEU A 106 2.79 9.34 1.52
C LEU A 106 3.10 10.22 2.74
N VAL A 107 3.56 9.65 3.83
CA VAL A 107 3.94 10.37 5.05
C VAL A 107 5.45 10.56 5.19
N GLY A 108 6.25 9.86 4.39
CA GLY A 108 7.71 9.80 4.51
C GLY A 108 8.49 10.95 3.83
N GLU A 109 7.84 11.95 3.26
CA GLU A 109 8.47 13.04 2.50
C GLU A 109 8.40 14.38 3.24
N PRO A 110 9.21 14.62 4.28
CA PRO A 110 9.10 15.81 5.12
C PRO A 110 9.35 17.12 4.36
N SER A 111 10.27 17.14 3.39
CA SER A 111 10.56 18.34 2.60
C SER A 111 9.37 18.75 1.74
N LEU A 112 8.77 17.81 1.01
CA LEU A 112 7.57 18.06 0.23
C LEU A 112 6.40 18.46 1.14
N THR A 113 6.21 17.73 2.23
CA THR A 113 5.11 17.97 3.17
C THR A 113 5.17 19.38 3.75
N THR A 114 6.32 19.79 4.28
CA THR A 114 6.47 21.11 4.90
C THR A 114 6.38 22.25 3.91
N ALA A 115 6.99 22.11 2.71
CA ALA A 115 6.88 23.10 1.66
C ALA A 115 5.43 23.26 1.17
N PHE A 116 4.75 22.15 0.86
CA PHE A 116 3.37 22.19 0.39
C PHE A 116 2.41 22.77 1.45
N MET A 117 2.62 22.42 2.73
CA MET A 117 1.81 22.96 3.82
C MET A 117 2.01 24.45 4.04
N ASN A 118 3.20 24.98 3.74
CA ASN A 118 3.50 26.42 3.82
C ASN A 118 2.95 27.21 2.62
N ASP A 119 3.09 26.66 1.43
CA ASP A 119 2.88 27.39 0.17
C ASP A 119 1.49 27.18 -0.44
N ALA A 120 0.75 26.15 0.01
CA ALA A 120 -0.52 25.71 -0.58
C ALA A 120 -1.58 25.42 0.50
N VAL A 121 -2.52 24.54 0.20
CA VAL A 121 -3.59 24.11 1.11
C VAL A 121 -3.16 22.87 1.89
N PRO A 122 -2.81 22.97 3.18
CA PRO A 122 -2.20 21.88 3.96
C PRO A 122 -2.96 20.55 3.92
N VAL A 123 -4.29 20.61 3.96
CA VAL A 123 -5.14 19.41 3.97
C VAL A 123 -5.06 18.59 2.68
N LEU A 124 -4.49 19.13 1.60
CA LEU A 124 -4.36 18.46 0.31
C LEU A 124 -3.02 17.72 0.12
N ILE A 125 -2.17 17.66 1.15
CA ILE A 125 -0.82 17.08 1.01
C ILE A 125 -0.80 15.64 0.47
N PHE A 126 -1.70 14.77 0.93
CA PHE A 126 -1.78 13.42 0.40
C PHE A 126 -2.40 13.38 -1.01
N ALA A 127 -3.40 14.21 -1.27
CA ALA A 127 -3.99 14.33 -2.60
C ALA A 127 -2.97 14.83 -3.64
N GLN A 128 -2.10 15.78 -3.27
CA GLN A 128 -1.01 16.24 -4.12
C GLN A 128 -0.03 15.13 -4.46
N GLN A 129 0.35 14.32 -3.49
CA GLN A 129 1.24 13.18 -3.71
C GLN A 129 0.59 12.10 -4.57
N VAL A 130 -0.70 11.78 -4.33
CA VAL A 130 -1.47 10.88 -5.20
C VAL A 130 -1.52 11.42 -6.62
N ASN A 131 -1.74 12.73 -6.79
CA ASN A 131 -1.73 13.35 -8.12
C ASN A 131 -0.39 13.23 -8.84
N GLY A 132 0.73 13.39 -8.13
CA GLY A 132 2.08 13.28 -8.70
C GLY A 132 2.51 11.83 -8.98
N LEU A 133 2.25 10.92 -8.06
CA LEU A 133 2.80 9.55 -8.04
C LEU A 133 1.85 8.49 -8.61
N GLY A 134 0.53 8.73 -8.50
CA GLY A 134 -0.50 7.75 -8.86
C GLY A 134 -0.66 7.60 -10.37
N ARG A 135 -0.88 6.38 -10.80
CA ARG A 135 -1.19 5.99 -12.18
C ARG A 135 -2.43 5.10 -12.21
N ALA A 136 -3.16 5.10 -13.30
CA ALA A 136 -4.34 4.24 -13.46
C ALA A 136 -3.98 2.77 -13.19
N GLY A 137 -4.81 2.09 -12.40
CA GLY A 137 -4.60 0.71 -11.97
C GLY A 137 -3.76 0.55 -10.69
N ASP A 138 -3.08 1.60 -10.20
CA ASP A 138 -2.48 1.58 -8.86
C ASP A 138 -3.56 1.49 -7.77
N VAL A 139 -3.15 1.19 -6.55
CA VAL A 139 -4.04 1.13 -5.38
C VAL A 139 -3.68 2.25 -4.40
N PHE A 140 -4.68 2.91 -3.85
CA PHE A 140 -4.54 3.83 -2.72
C PHE A 140 -5.17 3.20 -1.48
N LEU A 141 -4.39 3.05 -0.41
CA LEU A 141 -4.86 2.63 0.92
C LEU A 141 -4.91 3.86 1.83
N GLY A 142 -6.12 4.27 2.19
CA GLY A 142 -6.35 5.32 3.18
C GLY A 142 -6.61 4.73 4.56
N ILE A 143 -5.74 5.03 5.54
CA ILE A 143 -5.89 4.57 6.93
C ILE A 143 -6.42 5.73 7.78
N SER A 144 -7.62 5.56 8.34
CA SER A 144 -8.26 6.58 9.17
C SER A 144 -9.19 5.93 10.19
N THR A 145 -8.86 5.95 11.47
CA THR A 145 -9.68 5.37 12.54
C THR A 145 -11.11 5.89 12.52
N SER A 146 -11.31 7.18 12.25
CA SER A 146 -12.65 7.78 12.12
C SER A 146 -13.28 7.61 10.74
N GLY A 147 -12.49 7.26 9.70
CA GLY A 147 -12.88 7.28 8.30
C GLY A 147 -13.26 8.68 7.77
N ASN A 148 -12.99 9.74 8.54
CA ASN A 148 -13.42 11.13 8.25
C ASN A 148 -12.25 12.13 8.17
N SER A 149 -11.00 11.66 8.17
CA SER A 149 -9.83 12.53 8.06
C SER A 149 -9.80 13.21 6.69
N LYS A 150 -9.99 14.52 6.64
CA LYS A 150 -10.17 15.28 5.40
C LYS A 150 -9.04 15.09 4.40
N ASN A 151 -7.78 15.06 4.84
CA ASN A 151 -6.63 14.84 3.95
C ASN A 151 -6.64 13.44 3.31
N VAL A 152 -7.10 12.41 4.03
CA VAL A 152 -7.27 11.06 3.49
C VAL A 152 -8.44 11.01 2.51
N LEU A 153 -9.56 11.66 2.81
CA LEU A 153 -10.71 11.77 1.91
C LEU A 153 -10.36 12.47 0.59
N TYR A 154 -9.65 13.60 0.65
CA TYR A 154 -9.17 14.28 -0.57
C TYR A 154 -8.23 13.39 -1.40
N ALA A 155 -7.38 12.61 -0.74
CA ALA A 155 -6.51 11.66 -1.43
C ALA A 155 -7.30 10.54 -2.09
N ALA A 156 -8.36 10.01 -1.46
CA ALA A 156 -9.24 9.02 -2.05
C ALA A 156 -9.95 9.55 -3.31
N VAL A 157 -10.47 10.78 -3.26
CA VAL A 157 -11.07 11.45 -4.42
C VAL A 157 -10.04 11.63 -5.54
N ALA A 158 -8.84 12.11 -5.22
CA ALA A 158 -7.76 12.26 -6.19
C ALA A 158 -7.37 10.90 -6.81
N ALA A 159 -7.30 9.85 -6.02
CA ALA A 159 -7.02 8.49 -6.47
C ALA A 159 -8.08 7.99 -7.48
N LYS A 160 -9.36 8.09 -7.13
CA LYS A 160 -10.48 7.73 -8.03
C LYS A 160 -10.41 8.51 -9.34
N SER A 161 -10.16 9.83 -9.28
CA SER A 161 -10.09 10.69 -10.46
C SER A 161 -8.98 10.30 -11.44
N LYS A 162 -7.92 9.64 -10.94
CA LYS A 162 -6.79 9.14 -11.73
C LYS A 162 -6.91 7.66 -12.11
N GLY A 163 -8.03 7.02 -11.79
CA GLY A 163 -8.26 5.61 -12.09
C GLY A 163 -7.52 4.63 -11.16
N LEU A 164 -7.13 5.07 -9.96
CA LEU A 164 -6.66 4.17 -8.91
C LEU A 164 -7.85 3.45 -8.28
N LYS A 165 -7.60 2.25 -7.78
CA LYS A 165 -8.49 1.57 -6.85
C LYS A 165 -8.29 2.14 -5.45
N VAL A 166 -9.34 2.15 -4.62
CA VAL A 166 -9.28 2.69 -3.26
C VAL A 166 -9.65 1.60 -2.26
N ILE A 167 -8.83 1.48 -1.22
CA ILE A 167 -9.11 0.68 -0.02
C ILE A 167 -9.15 1.62 1.17
N GLY A 168 -10.21 1.57 1.97
CA GLY A 168 -10.34 2.27 3.24
C GLY A 168 -10.11 1.32 4.41
N LEU A 169 -9.13 1.61 5.27
CA LEU A 169 -8.99 0.94 6.57
C LEU A 169 -9.48 1.88 7.66
N THR A 170 -10.67 1.58 8.20
CA THR A 170 -11.40 2.45 9.13
C THR A 170 -11.84 1.71 10.39
N GLY A 171 -12.31 2.45 11.39
CA GLY A 171 -13.04 1.86 12.51
C GLY A 171 -14.46 1.46 12.11
N GLN A 172 -15.17 0.84 13.06
CA GLN A 172 -16.47 0.18 12.84
C GLN A 172 -17.65 1.13 12.57
N LYS A 173 -17.50 2.44 12.79
CA LYS A 173 -18.60 3.40 12.62
C LYS A 173 -18.73 3.81 11.16
N GLU A 174 -19.97 4.06 10.71
CA GLU A 174 -20.25 4.70 9.42
C GLU A 174 -19.37 5.94 9.22
N ASN A 175 -18.81 6.08 8.04
CA ASN A 175 -17.85 7.13 7.76
C ASN A 175 -17.84 7.53 6.28
N GLN A 176 -17.20 8.66 5.96
CA GLN A 176 -17.20 9.19 4.60
C GLN A 176 -16.26 8.43 3.64
N LEU A 177 -15.24 7.72 4.16
CA LEU A 177 -14.30 7.01 3.31
C LEU A 177 -14.95 5.80 2.60
N GLU A 178 -16.02 5.24 3.16
CA GLU A 178 -16.80 4.14 2.57
C GLU A 178 -17.45 4.49 1.22
N GLN A 179 -17.55 5.78 0.89
CA GLN A 179 -18.15 6.25 -0.37
C GLN A 179 -17.20 6.10 -1.58
N TYR A 180 -15.94 5.80 -1.37
CA TYR A 180 -14.89 5.76 -2.37
C TYR A 180 -14.29 4.37 -2.51
#